data_56ba348fedfcc1c778c606b14d498c91
#
_entry.id   56ba348fedfcc1c778c606b14d498c91
#
_cell.length_a   1.000
_cell.length_b   1.000
_cell.length_c   1.000
_cell.angle_alpha   90.00
_cell.angle_beta   90.00
_cell.angle_gamma   90.00
#
_symmetry.space_group_name_H-M   'P 1'
#
loop_
_entity.id
_entity.type
_entity.pdbx_description
1 polymer ?
#
loop_
_entity_poly.entity_id
_entity_poly.type
_entity_poly.pdbx_seq_one_letter_code
_entity_poly.pdbx_strand_id
1 'polypeptide(L)'
;TLNGTENGLVAYYNFNEGSGIILNDLTGNGHDGTVVGGLWASGYSLSGLIGDINFDEVLNVYDAVMLVAIMLGNENANQFQQYACDSNQDGSLTIEDVVLLMQWILDIDITARSLVTSVGFKNFDNVLEISSDGDVAGLHIELSEDINISNINFPAGWNWKQKGNNLIAYSLNGSSMPRSFKIKSDNHMAVNSVKVVDWSGKSIQSNKNILPNISALKVSPNPFNSMCTISFKLRESNEVTLILYNIKGELVAQKKLGFLYEG
;
A
#
# COMPACT_ATOMS: atom_id res chain seq x y z
N THR A 1 -30.06 -5.20 -1.53
CA THR A 1 -30.95 -4.03 -1.47
C THR A 1 -32.34 -4.54 -1.18
N LEU A 2 -33.00 -4.04 -0.11
CA LEU A 2 -34.41 -4.34 0.17
C LEU A 2 -35.29 -3.58 -0.81
N ASN A 3 -36.43 -4.19 -1.21
CA ASN A 3 -37.40 -3.56 -2.09
C ASN A 3 -38.81 -3.47 -1.48
N GLY A 4 -38.98 -3.95 -0.23
CA GLY A 4 -40.24 -3.92 0.49
C GLY A 4 -41.16 -5.15 0.30
N THR A 5 -40.74 -6.13 -0.52
CA THR A 5 -41.58 -7.33 -0.83
C THR A 5 -41.02 -8.59 -0.18
N GLU A 6 -40.01 -8.49 0.66
CA GLU A 6 -39.33 -9.63 1.29
C GLU A 6 -40.24 -10.33 2.31
N ASN A 7 -40.23 -11.66 2.29
CA ASN A 7 -41.05 -12.45 3.18
C ASN A 7 -40.63 -12.25 4.65
N GLY A 8 -41.59 -11.89 5.50
CA GLY A 8 -41.34 -11.58 6.92
C GLY A 8 -40.92 -10.16 7.22
N LEU A 9 -40.79 -9.31 6.22
CA LEU A 9 -40.51 -7.88 6.42
C LEU A 9 -41.78 -7.19 6.95
N VAL A 10 -41.72 -6.57 8.11
CA VAL A 10 -42.86 -5.94 8.78
C VAL A 10 -43.07 -4.51 8.29
N ALA A 11 -42.04 -3.75 8.14
CA ALA A 11 -42.02 -2.37 7.62
C ALA A 11 -40.73 -2.07 6.91
N TYR A 12 -40.76 -1.21 5.88
CA TYR A 12 -39.57 -0.73 5.19
C TYR A 12 -39.74 0.74 4.77
N TYR A 13 -38.80 1.59 5.21
CA TYR A 13 -38.78 3.01 4.90
C TYR A 13 -37.48 3.36 4.18
N ASN A 14 -37.57 4.01 3.02
CA ASN A 14 -36.41 4.44 2.26
C ASN A 14 -36.04 5.92 2.41
N PHE A 15 -36.88 6.67 3.11
CA PHE A 15 -36.70 8.11 3.40
C PHE A 15 -36.55 9.00 2.16
N ASN A 16 -37.16 8.62 1.03
CA ASN A 16 -37.04 9.33 -0.24
C ASN A 16 -38.18 10.32 -0.52
N GLU A 17 -39.07 10.57 0.44
CA GLU A 17 -40.21 11.47 0.27
C GLU A 17 -39.80 12.92 0.01
N GLY A 18 -38.69 13.37 0.59
CA GLY A 18 -38.09 14.69 0.38
C GLY A 18 -38.92 15.89 0.90
N SER A 19 -40.16 15.66 1.31
CA SER A 19 -41.04 16.69 1.86
C SER A 19 -42.23 16.05 2.58
N GLY A 20 -42.95 16.87 3.38
CA GLY A 20 -44.11 16.41 4.13
C GLY A 20 -43.79 15.77 5.48
N ILE A 21 -44.79 15.18 6.11
CA ILE A 21 -44.69 14.59 7.45
C ILE A 21 -44.98 13.06 7.46
N ILE A 22 -45.30 12.48 6.34
CA ILE A 22 -45.59 11.04 6.24
C ILE A 22 -44.35 10.35 5.73
N LEU A 23 -43.98 9.27 6.40
CA LEU A 23 -42.94 8.33 6.00
C LEU A 23 -43.63 7.03 5.56
N ASN A 24 -43.58 6.75 4.26
CA ASN A 24 -44.34 5.64 3.68
C ASN A 24 -43.71 4.27 3.98
N ASP A 25 -44.50 3.34 4.50
CA ASP A 25 -44.12 1.95 4.58
C ASP A 25 -44.24 1.28 3.20
N LEU A 26 -43.09 0.99 2.60
CA LEU A 26 -42.99 0.41 1.26
C LEU A 26 -43.35 -1.10 1.22
N THR A 27 -43.59 -1.74 2.37
CA THR A 27 -44.05 -3.11 2.40
C THR A 27 -45.55 -3.27 2.03
N GLY A 28 -46.31 -2.18 2.11
CA GLY A 28 -47.77 -2.23 1.93
C GLY A 28 -48.51 -2.76 3.14
N ASN A 29 -47.87 -3.01 4.27
CA ASN A 29 -48.49 -3.53 5.50
C ASN A 29 -49.21 -2.43 6.30
N GLY A 30 -49.14 -1.17 5.88
CA GLY A 30 -49.84 -0.04 6.47
C GLY A 30 -49.20 0.49 7.75
N HIS A 31 -47.92 0.34 7.91
CA HIS A 31 -47.11 0.85 9.04
C HIS A 31 -46.46 2.21 8.73
N ASP A 32 -47.21 3.12 8.08
CA ASP A 32 -46.73 4.43 7.76
C ASP A 32 -46.30 5.18 9.04
N GLY A 33 -45.11 5.87 8.97
CA GLY A 33 -44.58 6.68 10.04
C GLY A 33 -45.00 8.14 9.91
N THR A 34 -44.79 8.90 10.99
CA THR A 34 -44.97 10.36 10.99
C THR A 34 -43.68 11.02 11.43
N VAL A 35 -43.19 11.97 10.63
CA VAL A 35 -41.99 12.77 10.96
C VAL A 35 -42.43 13.91 11.90
N VAL A 36 -41.91 13.88 13.13
CA VAL A 36 -42.19 14.90 14.15
C VAL A 36 -40.91 15.68 14.46
N GLY A 37 -40.94 17.00 14.17
CA GLY A 37 -39.81 17.89 14.46
C GLY A 37 -38.57 17.67 13.60
N GLY A 38 -38.66 16.80 12.58
CA GLY A 38 -37.61 16.58 11.61
C GLY A 38 -37.73 17.49 10.38
N LEU A 39 -36.61 17.71 9.70
CA LEU A 39 -36.55 18.38 8.41
C LEU A 39 -35.98 17.39 7.37
N TRP A 40 -36.60 17.43 6.19
CA TRP A 40 -36.07 16.70 5.06
C TRP A 40 -34.81 17.45 4.56
N ALA A 41 -33.73 16.68 4.38
CA ALA A 41 -32.51 17.15 3.74
C ALA A 41 -32.16 16.21 2.59
N SER A 42 -31.49 16.74 1.58
CA SER A 42 -30.91 15.87 0.54
C SER A 42 -29.96 14.88 1.20
N GLY A 43 -30.21 13.59 1.00
CA GLY A 43 -29.28 12.54 1.44
C GLY A 43 -27.96 12.66 0.69
N TYR A 44 -26.87 12.38 1.36
CA TYR A 44 -25.59 12.22 0.67
C TYR A 44 -25.64 10.98 -0.23
N SER A 45 -25.35 11.15 -1.52
CA SER A 45 -25.07 10.03 -2.39
C SER A 45 -23.71 9.44 -2.01
N LEU A 46 -23.66 8.22 -1.53
CA LEU A 46 -22.40 7.56 -1.24
C LEU A 46 -21.46 7.51 -2.46
N SER A 47 -22.02 7.47 -3.67
CA SER A 47 -21.23 7.48 -4.90
C SER A 47 -20.49 8.79 -5.17
N GLY A 48 -20.89 9.90 -4.54
CA GLY A 48 -20.22 11.20 -4.63
C GLY A 48 -19.18 11.47 -3.54
N LEU A 49 -19.08 10.55 -2.56
CA LEU A 49 -18.17 10.73 -1.42
C LEU A 49 -16.78 10.13 -1.60
N ILE A 50 -16.58 9.27 -2.61
CA ILE A 50 -15.29 8.59 -2.78
C ILE A 50 -14.23 9.62 -3.10
N GLY A 51 -13.22 9.69 -2.23
CA GLY A 51 -12.11 10.62 -2.33
C GLY A 51 -12.34 11.98 -1.62
N ASP A 52 -13.59 12.41 -1.38
CA ASP A 52 -13.90 13.62 -0.61
C ASP A 52 -14.01 13.27 0.89
N ILE A 53 -12.87 13.28 1.57
CA ILE A 53 -12.75 12.77 2.95
C ILE A 53 -13.15 13.81 3.99
N ASN A 54 -13.04 15.10 3.65
CA ASN A 54 -13.43 16.20 4.51
C ASN A 54 -14.88 16.68 4.28
N PHE A 55 -15.55 16.15 3.24
CA PHE A 55 -16.93 16.45 2.84
C PHE A 55 -17.15 17.93 2.47
N ASP A 56 -16.16 18.55 1.81
CA ASP A 56 -16.25 19.92 1.32
C ASP A 56 -16.69 19.99 -0.17
N GLU A 57 -17.01 18.87 -0.78
CA GLU A 57 -17.43 18.70 -2.18
C GLU A 57 -16.31 19.02 -3.19
N VAL A 58 -15.04 19.09 -2.75
CA VAL A 58 -13.88 19.41 -3.59
C VAL A 58 -12.78 18.37 -3.43
N LEU A 59 -12.55 17.56 -4.46
CA LEU A 59 -11.40 16.66 -4.49
C LEU A 59 -10.10 17.46 -4.61
N ASN A 60 -9.27 17.42 -3.57
CA ASN A 60 -7.99 18.14 -3.54
C ASN A 60 -6.95 17.46 -2.64
N VAL A 61 -5.75 18.04 -2.59
CA VAL A 61 -4.61 17.47 -1.82
C VAL A 61 -4.91 17.33 -0.32
N TYR A 62 -5.85 18.11 0.22
CA TYR A 62 -6.25 17.99 1.63
C TYR A 62 -6.83 16.60 1.92
N ASP A 63 -7.64 16.06 1.00
CA ASP A 63 -8.24 14.72 1.14
C ASP A 63 -7.14 13.65 1.18
N ALA A 64 -6.15 13.75 0.28
CA ALA A 64 -5.04 12.82 0.28
C ALA A 64 -4.21 12.88 1.57
N VAL A 65 -4.01 14.06 2.15
CA VAL A 65 -3.32 14.23 3.44
C VAL A 65 -4.15 13.63 4.58
N MET A 66 -5.47 13.83 4.57
CA MET A 66 -6.39 13.27 5.55
C MET A 66 -6.46 11.74 5.44
N LEU A 67 -6.53 11.19 4.21
CA LEU A 67 -6.46 9.75 3.96
C LEU A 67 -5.21 9.13 4.60
N VAL A 68 -4.04 9.72 4.36
CA VAL A 68 -2.78 9.23 4.93
C VAL A 68 -2.78 9.33 6.46
N ALA A 69 -3.35 10.39 7.04
CA ALA A 69 -3.46 10.54 8.50
C ALA A 69 -4.35 9.45 9.11
N ILE A 70 -5.48 9.15 8.47
CA ILE A 70 -6.41 8.07 8.87
C ILE A 70 -5.73 6.70 8.73
N MET A 71 -5.10 6.43 7.58
CA MET A 71 -4.43 5.16 7.30
C MET A 71 -3.31 4.87 8.30
N LEU A 72 -2.57 5.88 8.72
CA LEU A 72 -1.55 5.76 9.76
C LEU A 72 -2.13 5.76 11.19
N GLY A 73 -3.46 5.91 11.36
CA GLY A 73 -4.13 5.98 12.65
C GLY A 73 -3.76 7.23 13.46
N ASN A 74 -3.39 8.32 12.80
CA ASN A 74 -3.20 9.64 13.43
C ASN A 74 -4.52 10.35 13.65
N GLU A 75 -5.54 10.01 12.85
CA GLU A 75 -6.91 10.48 12.95
C GLU A 75 -7.88 9.31 12.96
N ASN A 76 -9.00 9.47 13.67
CA ASN A 76 -10.07 8.48 13.69
C ASN A 76 -11.10 8.84 12.62
N ALA A 77 -11.32 7.92 11.69
CA ALA A 77 -12.34 8.09 10.67
C ALA A 77 -13.72 7.60 11.17
N ASN A 78 -14.76 8.37 10.90
CA ASN A 78 -16.13 7.88 11.00
C ASN A 78 -16.46 6.93 9.83
N GLN A 79 -17.63 6.29 9.86
CA GLN A 79 -18.02 5.30 8.86
C GLN A 79 -18.06 5.87 7.42
N PHE A 80 -18.49 7.14 7.27
CA PHE A 80 -18.54 7.78 5.94
C PHE A 80 -17.15 8.14 5.45
N GLN A 81 -16.26 8.58 6.33
CA GLN A 81 -14.86 8.83 5.99
C GLN A 81 -14.13 7.54 5.62
N GLN A 82 -14.37 6.42 6.32
CA GLN A 82 -13.82 5.12 5.95
C GLN A 82 -14.24 4.71 4.54
N TYR A 83 -15.50 4.96 4.17
CA TYR A 83 -15.99 4.70 2.82
C TYR A 83 -15.35 5.64 1.79
N ALA A 84 -15.23 6.95 2.11
CA ALA A 84 -14.62 7.94 1.23
C ALA A 84 -13.12 7.69 1.00
N CYS A 85 -12.42 7.15 1.99
CA CYS A 85 -10.99 6.81 1.94
C CYS A 85 -10.67 5.62 1.03
N ASP A 86 -11.59 4.68 0.89
CA ASP A 86 -11.42 3.45 0.09
C ASP A 86 -11.66 3.78 -1.40
N SER A 87 -10.65 4.35 -2.03
CA SER A 87 -10.73 4.87 -3.40
C SER A 87 -10.90 3.76 -4.44
N ASN A 88 -10.33 2.58 -4.20
CA ASN A 88 -10.45 1.41 -5.08
C ASN A 88 -11.61 0.48 -4.71
N GLN A 89 -12.29 0.72 -3.58
CA GLN A 89 -13.42 -0.03 -3.05
C GLN A 89 -13.10 -1.52 -2.81
N ASP A 90 -11.88 -1.83 -2.38
CA ASP A 90 -11.46 -3.20 -2.05
C ASP A 90 -11.68 -3.57 -0.57
N GLY A 91 -12.11 -2.63 0.25
CA GLY A 91 -12.38 -2.79 1.68
C GLY A 91 -11.15 -2.61 2.57
N SER A 92 -10.02 -2.16 2.02
CA SER A 92 -8.76 -1.98 2.75
C SER A 92 -8.17 -0.60 2.50
N LEU A 93 -7.83 0.13 3.56
CA LEU A 93 -7.16 1.44 3.41
C LEU A 93 -5.66 1.25 3.26
N THR A 94 -5.16 1.49 2.07
CA THR A 94 -3.76 1.24 1.71
C THR A 94 -3.16 2.38 0.86
N ILE A 95 -1.88 2.24 0.49
CA ILE A 95 -1.21 3.24 -0.37
C ILE A 95 -1.80 3.28 -1.78
N GLU A 96 -2.48 2.23 -2.22
CA GLU A 96 -3.20 2.17 -3.49
C GLU A 96 -4.29 3.23 -3.55
N ASP A 97 -5.04 3.44 -2.46
CA ASP A 97 -6.10 4.45 -2.37
C ASP A 97 -5.54 5.87 -2.48
N VAL A 98 -4.41 6.11 -1.80
CA VAL A 98 -3.72 7.41 -1.88
C VAL A 98 -3.29 7.72 -3.31
N VAL A 99 -2.73 6.73 -4.02
CA VAL A 99 -2.28 6.93 -5.41
C VAL A 99 -3.45 7.15 -6.35
N LEU A 100 -4.54 6.39 -6.22
CA LEU A 100 -5.75 6.58 -7.03
C LEU A 100 -6.38 7.96 -6.77
N LEU A 101 -6.49 8.37 -5.52
CA LEU A 101 -6.98 9.69 -5.18
C LEU A 101 -6.10 10.78 -5.78
N MET A 102 -4.78 10.68 -5.67
CA MET A 102 -3.85 11.62 -6.29
C MET A 102 -3.94 11.63 -7.82
N GLN A 103 -4.15 10.46 -8.44
CA GLN A 103 -4.37 10.36 -9.88
C GLN A 103 -5.61 11.16 -10.31
N TRP A 104 -6.72 11.07 -9.58
CA TRP A 104 -7.94 11.84 -9.87
C TRP A 104 -7.75 13.34 -9.63
N ILE A 105 -7.14 13.72 -8.51
CA ILE A 105 -6.88 15.14 -8.16
C ILE A 105 -6.01 15.82 -9.21
N LEU A 106 -5.00 15.11 -9.73
CA LEU A 106 -4.03 15.66 -10.68
C LEU A 106 -4.37 15.42 -12.15
N ASP A 107 -5.49 14.72 -12.43
CA ASP A 107 -5.90 14.33 -13.80
C ASP A 107 -4.76 13.66 -14.59
N ILE A 108 -4.14 12.64 -13.96
CA ILE A 108 -2.97 11.97 -14.56
C ILE A 108 -3.36 11.06 -15.71
N ASP A 109 -2.81 11.32 -16.88
CA ASP A 109 -2.88 10.39 -18.02
C ASP A 109 -2.00 9.15 -17.79
N ILE A 110 -2.64 8.06 -17.39
CA ILE A 110 -1.95 6.78 -17.13
C ILE A 110 -1.48 6.07 -18.40
N THR A 111 -2.02 6.41 -19.56
CA THR A 111 -1.65 5.74 -20.83
C THR A 111 -0.21 6.04 -21.25
N ALA A 112 0.33 7.17 -20.79
CA ALA A 112 1.71 7.58 -21.02
C ALA A 112 2.70 7.02 -19.97
N ARG A 113 2.23 6.22 -19.00
CA ARG A 113 3.02 5.72 -17.86
C ARG A 113 3.40 4.26 -18.06
N SER A 114 4.60 3.90 -17.61
CA SER A 114 5.05 2.51 -17.58
C SER A 114 4.54 1.81 -16.33
N LEU A 115 3.80 0.72 -16.48
CA LEU A 115 3.38 -0.10 -15.35
C LEU A 115 4.59 -0.71 -14.65
N VAL A 116 4.49 -0.86 -13.32
CA VAL A 116 5.50 -1.59 -12.53
C VAL A 116 5.17 -3.07 -12.61
N THR A 117 6.15 -3.88 -13.03
CA THR A 117 6.04 -5.35 -13.05
C THR A 117 7.00 -6.02 -12.08
N SER A 118 8.05 -5.31 -11.68
CA SER A 118 8.99 -5.81 -10.69
C SER A 118 9.52 -4.71 -9.78
N VAL A 119 9.74 -5.06 -8.52
CA VAL A 119 10.38 -4.21 -7.52
C VAL A 119 11.40 -5.02 -6.74
N GLY A 120 12.55 -4.43 -6.50
CA GLY A 120 13.59 -4.99 -5.65
C GLY A 120 14.08 -3.94 -4.64
N PHE A 121 14.57 -4.40 -3.51
CA PHE A 121 15.28 -3.51 -2.59
C PHE A 121 16.52 -4.17 -2.00
N LYS A 122 17.48 -3.33 -1.62
CA LYS A 122 18.68 -3.70 -0.87
C LYS A 122 18.77 -2.78 0.33
N ASN A 123 18.96 -3.38 1.49
CA ASN A 123 19.11 -2.64 2.72
C ASN A 123 20.53 -2.85 3.27
N PHE A 124 21.26 -1.77 3.43
CA PHE A 124 22.64 -1.75 3.94
C PHE A 124 22.71 -0.75 5.08
N ASP A 125 22.72 -1.24 6.31
CA ASP A 125 22.81 -0.42 7.51
C ASP A 125 21.77 0.71 7.52
N ASN A 126 22.16 1.94 7.21
CA ASN A 126 21.31 3.12 7.18
C ASN A 126 20.87 3.54 5.77
N VAL A 127 21.07 2.69 4.75
CA VAL A 127 20.68 2.97 3.36
C VAL A 127 19.75 1.90 2.84
N LEU A 128 18.59 2.31 2.35
CA LEU A 128 17.67 1.51 1.57
C LEU A 128 17.75 1.94 0.10
N GLU A 129 18.14 1.03 -0.78
CA GLU A 129 18.09 1.21 -2.22
C GLU A 129 16.90 0.46 -2.77
N ILE A 130 16.00 1.16 -3.46
CA ILE A 130 14.79 0.61 -4.10
C ILE A 130 14.98 0.71 -5.60
N SER A 131 14.64 -0.35 -6.33
CA SER A 131 14.66 -0.39 -7.79
C SER A 131 13.31 -0.87 -8.33
N SER A 132 12.82 -0.27 -9.41
CA SER A 132 11.60 -0.66 -10.11
C SER A 132 11.82 -0.59 -11.62
N ASP A 133 11.00 -1.33 -12.37
CA ASP A 133 11.03 -1.33 -13.85
C ASP A 133 10.00 -0.37 -14.47
N GLY A 134 9.12 0.24 -13.67
CA GLY A 134 8.08 1.16 -14.11
C GLY A 134 8.03 2.45 -13.32
N ASP A 135 6.96 3.22 -13.55
CA ASP A 135 6.71 4.55 -13.00
C ASP A 135 6.00 4.46 -11.65
N VAL A 136 6.76 4.58 -10.56
CA VAL A 136 6.24 4.51 -9.20
C VAL A 136 5.59 5.82 -8.79
N ALA A 137 4.36 5.75 -8.29
CA ALA A 137 3.55 6.88 -7.79
C ALA A 137 3.45 6.92 -6.26
N GLY A 138 3.50 5.74 -5.63
CA GLY A 138 3.40 5.58 -4.18
C GLY A 138 4.34 4.50 -3.65
N LEU A 139 4.67 4.61 -2.38
CA LEU A 139 5.62 3.74 -1.68
C LEU A 139 5.14 3.50 -0.25
N HIS A 140 5.10 2.24 0.17
CA HIS A 140 4.93 1.83 1.55
C HIS A 140 6.12 0.96 1.98
N ILE A 141 6.83 1.39 3.00
CA ILE A 141 7.97 0.67 3.59
C ILE A 141 7.56 0.21 4.98
N GLU A 142 7.68 -1.08 5.21
CA GLU A 142 7.54 -1.67 6.53
C GLU A 142 8.92 -1.90 7.14
N LEU A 143 9.19 -1.23 8.25
CA LEU A 143 10.42 -1.37 9.00
C LEU A 143 10.31 -2.58 9.95
N SER A 144 11.45 -3.18 10.29
CA SER A 144 11.49 -4.31 11.25
C SER A 144 11.26 -3.84 12.69
N GLU A 145 11.56 -2.59 12.97
CA GLU A 145 11.48 -1.96 14.28
C GLU A 145 10.86 -0.57 14.17
N ASP A 146 10.31 -0.07 15.27
CA ASP A 146 9.82 1.31 15.36
C ASP A 146 11.02 2.27 15.49
N ILE A 147 11.52 2.71 14.36
CA ILE A 147 12.64 3.61 14.25
C ILE A 147 12.15 4.97 13.77
N ASN A 148 12.43 6.03 14.49
CA ASN A 148 12.13 7.37 14.01
C ASN A 148 13.16 7.79 12.95
N ILE A 149 12.71 7.97 11.71
CA ILE A 149 13.53 8.42 10.59
C ILE A 149 13.36 9.92 10.47
N SER A 150 14.40 10.67 10.79
CA SER A 150 14.35 12.14 10.87
C SER A 150 14.61 12.84 9.53
N ASN A 151 15.37 12.22 8.62
CA ASN A 151 15.78 12.83 7.36
C ASN A 151 15.71 11.84 6.20
N ILE A 152 14.65 11.95 5.38
CA ILE A 152 14.55 11.25 4.11
C ILE A 152 14.51 12.28 2.98
N ASN A 153 15.38 12.09 1.99
CA ASN A 153 15.46 12.96 0.82
C ASN A 153 14.64 12.34 -0.32
N PHE A 154 13.33 12.51 -0.30
CA PHE A 154 12.46 12.14 -1.43
C PHE A 154 12.60 13.15 -2.59
N PRO A 155 12.30 12.78 -3.84
CA PRO A 155 12.28 13.70 -4.97
C PRO A 155 11.35 14.89 -4.72
N ALA A 156 11.64 16.03 -5.37
CA ALA A 156 10.78 17.20 -5.30
C ALA A 156 9.34 16.85 -5.74
N GLY A 157 8.36 17.32 -4.97
CA GLY A 157 6.94 17.00 -5.20
C GLY A 157 6.45 15.69 -4.57
N TRP A 158 7.29 15.00 -3.83
CA TRP A 158 6.88 13.87 -3.02
C TRP A 158 6.62 14.29 -1.58
N ASN A 159 5.61 13.71 -0.97
CA ASN A 159 5.34 13.81 0.46
C ASN A 159 5.54 12.45 1.13
N TRP A 160 5.87 12.47 2.41
CA TRP A 160 6.00 11.25 3.18
C TRP A 160 5.56 11.44 4.63
N LYS A 161 5.11 10.37 5.24
CA LYS A 161 4.73 10.28 6.65
C LYS A 161 5.17 8.96 7.22
N GLN A 162 5.48 8.96 8.51
CA GLN A 162 5.79 7.75 9.26
C GLN A 162 5.00 7.71 10.57
N LYS A 163 4.57 6.52 10.94
CA LYS A 163 4.08 6.18 12.28
C LYS A 163 4.48 4.75 12.62
N GLY A 164 5.16 4.58 13.74
CA GLY A 164 5.70 3.28 14.13
C GLY A 164 6.63 2.75 13.05
N ASN A 165 6.45 1.49 12.69
CA ASN A 165 7.22 0.80 11.68
C ASN A 165 6.74 1.04 10.23
N ASN A 166 5.71 1.85 10.02
CA ASN A 166 5.15 2.12 8.69
C ASN A 166 5.58 3.50 8.18
N LEU A 167 6.21 3.52 7.00
CA LEU A 167 6.55 4.74 6.27
C LEU A 167 5.83 4.73 4.93
N ILE A 168 5.12 5.81 4.64
CA ILE A 168 4.36 6.01 3.41
C ILE A 168 4.89 7.24 2.71
N ALA A 169 5.11 7.12 1.39
CA ALA A 169 5.47 8.23 0.53
C ALA A 169 4.69 8.18 -0.78
N TYR A 170 4.32 9.35 -1.30
CA TYR A 170 3.51 9.48 -2.50
C TYR A 170 3.78 10.78 -3.22
N SER A 171 3.53 10.81 -4.51
CA SER A 171 3.71 11.98 -5.35
C SER A 171 2.54 12.96 -5.20
N LEU A 172 2.86 14.24 -4.97
CA LEU A 172 1.88 15.33 -4.92
C LEU A 172 1.77 16.13 -6.22
N ASN A 173 2.66 15.90 -7.18
CA ASN A 173 2.73 16.69 -8.41
C ASN A 173 2.75 15.85 -9.69
N GLY A 174 2.46 14.55 -9.61
CA GLY A 174 2.47 13.65 -10.76
C GLY A 174 3.86 13.18 -11.19
N SER A 175 4.92 13.51 -10.46
CA SER A 175 6.26 13.00 -10.77
C SER A 175 6.41 11.55 -10.30
N SER A 176 6.98 10.69 -11.12
CA SER A 176 7.34 9.33 -10.73
C SER A 176 8.65 9.29 -9.94
N MET A 177 8.79 8.31 -9.07
CA MET A 177 10.08 8.04 -8.42
C MET A 177 11.11 7.58 -9.46
N PRO A 178 12.38 7.97 -9.35
CA PRO A 178 13.44 7.41 -10.18
C PRO A 178 13.49 5.87 -10.07
N ARG A 179 13.78 5.18 -11.17
CA ARG A 179 13.82 3.70 -11.23
C ARG A 179 14.83 3.06 -10.26
N SER A 180 15.81 3.81 -9.83
CA SER A 180 16.69 3.48 -8.71
C SER A 180 16.72 4.68 -7.76
N PHE A 181 16.32 4.44 -6.53
CA PHE A 181 16.20 5.48 -5.51
C PHE A 181 16.82 5.02 -4.19
N LYS A 182 17.52 5.94 -3.52
CA LYS A 182 18.18 5.66 -2.23
C LYS A 182 17.59 6.52 -1.12
N ILE A 183 17.11 5.85 -0.09
CA ILE A 183 16.69 6.45 1.18
C ILE A 183 17.85 6.29 2.16
N LYS A 184 18.24 7.38 2.80
CA LYS A 184 19.23 7.36 3.89
C LYS A 184 18.54 7.73 5.18
N SER A 185 18.87 7.02 6.24
CA SER A 185 18.49 7.32 7.62
C SER A 185 19.72 7.73 8.41
N ASP A 186 19.51 8.52 9.46
CA ASP A 186 20.59 8.84 10.41
C ASP A 186 20.91 7.65 11.33
N ASN A 187 19.99 6.68 11.43
CA ASN A 187 20.13 5.48 12.25
C ASN A 187 20.13 4.23 11.39
N HIS A 188 20.55 3.11 11.96
CA HIS A 188 20.37 1.79 11.36
C HIS A 188 18.89 1.59 10.98
N MET A 189 18.66 1.16 9.75
CA MET A 189 17.31 0.96 9.21
C MET A 189 17.17 -0.49 8.73
N ALA A 190 16.40 -1.27 9.44
CA ALA A 190 16.06 -2.63 9.03
C ALA A 190 14.67 -2.64 8.36
N VAL A 191 14.58 -3.15 7.13
CA VAL A 191 13.36 -3.14 6.31
C VAL A 191 12.86 -4.55 6.13
N ASN A 192 11.57 -4.80 6.42
CA ASN A 192 10.89 -6.07 6.20
C ASN A 192 10.35 -6.18 4.78
N SER A 193 9.65 -5.14 4.34
CA SER A 193 9.04 -5.13 3.03
C SER A 193 9.00 -3.74 2.41
N VAL A 194 8.97 -3.71 1.09
CA VAL A 194 8.74 -2.50 0.29
C VAL A 194 7.61 -2.82 -0.67
N LYS A 195 6.52 -2.06 -0.59
CA LYS A 195 5.42 -2.08 -1.55
C LYS A 195 5.52 -0.81 -2.38
N VAL A 196 5.50 -0.93 -3.69
CA VAL A 196 5.38 0.21 -4.62
C VAL A 196 4.03 0.15 -5.32
N VAL A 197 3.50 1.32 -5.66
CA VAL A 197 2.25 1.46 -6.41
C VAL A 197 2.55 2.31 -7.64
N ASP A 198 2.13 1.84 -8.82
CA ASP A 198 2.21 2.60 -10.05
C ASP A 198 1.00 3.54 -10.22
N TRP A 199 1.02 4.39 -11.26
CA TRP A 199 -0.04 5.35 -11.52
C TRP A 199 -1.40 4.73 -11.90
N SER A 200 -1.48 3.42 -12.16
CA SER A 200 -2.75 2.71 -12.35
C SER A 200 -3.39 2.23 -11.03
N GLY A 201 -2.74 2.49 -9.89
CA GLY A 201 -3.15 1.96 -8.59
C GLY A 201 -2.73 0.51 -8.36
N LYS A 202 -1.97 -0.10 -9.28
CA LYS A 202 -1.47 -1.46 -9.12
C LYS A 202 -0.26 -1.49 -8.22
N SER A 203 -0.29 -2.35 -7.22
CA SER A 203 0.82 -2.53 -6.29
C SER A 203 1.65 -3.77 -6.56
N ILE A 204 2.95 -3.67 -6.24
CA ILE A 204 3.88 -4.79 -6.18
C ILE A 204 4.65 -4.70 -4.87
N GLN A 205 4.68 -5.80 -4.14
CA GLN A 205 5.42 -5.93 -2.89
C GLN A 205 6.67 -6.78 -3.07
N SER A 206 7.79 -6.28 -2.58
CA SER A 206 9.02 -7.04 -2.39
C SER A 206 9.24 -7.24 -0.90
N ASN A 207 9.27 -8.48 -0.48
CA ASN A 207 9.67 -8.82 0.89
C ASN A 207 11.19 -8.90 0.94
N LYS A 208 11.75 -8.71 2.13
CA LYS A 208 13.18 -8.93 2.36
C LYS A 208 13.52 -10.31 1.81
N ASN A 209 14.10 -10.35 0.62
CA ASN A 209 14.74 -11.57 0.18
C ASN A 209 15.87 -11.82 1.16
N ILE A 210 15.73 -12.84 1.98
CA ILE A 210 16.79 -13.38 2.81
C ILE A 210 17.76 -14.12 1.85
N LEU A 211 18.29 -13.38 0.88
CA LEU A 211 19.56 -13.78 0.29
C LEU A 211 20.58 -13.50 1.38
N PRO A 212 21.30 -14.51 1.84
CA PRO A 212 22.35 -14.27 2.81
C PRO A 212 23.21 -13.14 2.25
N ASN A 213 23.53 -12.18 3.09
CA ASN A 213 24.38 -11.05 2.78
C ASN A 213 25.80 -11.62 2.49
N ILE A 214 25.95 -12.24 1.33
CA ILE A 214 27.17 -12.93 0.91
C ILE A 214 28.04 -11.93 0.18
N SER A 215 29.16 -11.57 0.81
CA SER A 215 30.16 -10.69 0.24
C SER A 215 31.28 -11.46 -0.40
N ALA A 216 31.33 -12.07 -1.41
CA ALA A 216 32.40 -12.84 -2.07
C ALA A 216 32.08 -14.33 -2.21
N LEU A 217 31.08 -14.66 -3.05
CA LEU A 217 30.91 -16.03 -3.50
C LEU A 217 32.02 -16.39 -4.50
N LYS A 218 32.80 -17.40 -4.18
CA LYS A 218 33.86 -17.93 -5.06
C LYS A 218 33.70 -19.42 -5.20
N VAL A 219 33.77 -19.90 -6.45
CA VAL A 219 33.80 -21.32 -6.79
C VAL A 219 35.16 -21.62 -7.46
N SER A 220 35.94 -22.52 -6.90
CA SER A 220 37.26 -22.87 -7.43
C SER A 220 37.60 -24.34 -7.22
N PRO A 221 38.17 -25.02 -8.22
CA PRO A 221 38.36 -24.55 -9.59
C PRO A 221 37.01 -24.42 -10.35
N ASN A 222 36.98 -23.56 -11.34
CA ASN A 222 35.84 -23.42 -12.25
C ASN A 222 36.40 -23.20 -13.68
N PRO A 223 36.21 -24.11 -14.64
CA PRO A 223 35.44 -25.37 -14.53
C PRO A 223 36.08 -26.39 -13.58
N PHE A 224 35.24 -27.22 -12.96
CA PHE A 224 35.66 -28.29 -12.06
C PHE A 224 35.57 -29.68 -12.75
N ASN A 225 36.39 -30.63 -12.32
CA ASN A 225 36.37 -31.99 -12.89
C ASN A 225 35.65 -32.98 -11.95
N SER A 226 36.09 -33.11 -10.71
CA SER A 226 35.47 -34.04 -9.76
C SER A 226 35.08 -33.37 -8.46
N MET A 227 35.64 -32.22 -8.17
CA MET A 227 35.42 -31.49 -6.91
C MET A 227 35.61 -29.99 -7.12
N CYS A 228 34.76 -29.19 -6.47
CA CYS A 228 34.96 -27.74 -6.34
C CYS A 228 34.77 -27.30 -4.89
N THR A 229 35.43 -26.23 -4.53
CA THR A 229 35.23 -25.53 -3.25
C THR A 229 34.38 -24.30 -3.49
N ILE A 230 33.29 -24.21 -2.75
CA ILE A 230 32.44 -23.01 -2.72
C ILE A 230 32.80 -22.26 -1.43
N SER A 231 33.36 -21.06 -1.55
CA SER A 231 33.69 -20.20 -0.45
C SER A 231 32.86 -18.93 -0.53
N PHE A 232 32.40 -18.43 0.61
CA PHE A 232 31.64 -17.20 0.72
C PHE A 232 31.90 -16.55 2.08
N LYS A 233 31.66 -15.25 2.17
CA LYS A 233 31.67 -14.51 3.44
C LYS A 233 30.27 -14.03 3.74
N LEU A 234 29.84 -14.22 4.97
CA LEU A 234 28.60 -13.65 5.49
C LEU A 234 28.88 -12.28 6.08
N ARG A 235 28.03 -11.31 5.79
CA ARG A 235 28.05 -9.98 6.42
C ARG A 235 27.31 -9.95 7.75
N GLU A 236 26.45 -10.94 7.98
CA GLU A 236 25.66 -11.11 9.20
C GLU A 236 25.54 -12.59 9.50
N SER A 237 25.54 -12.96 10.78
CA SER A 237 25.30 -14.33 11.22
C SER A 237 23.89 -14.78 10.85
N ASN A 238 23.73 -15.92 10.18
CA ASN A 238 22.42 -16.40 9.73
C ASN A 238 22.40 -17.92 9.49
N GLU A 239 21.17 -18.47 9.39
CA GLU A 239 20.99 -19.84 8.87
C GLU A 239 21.25 -19.87 7.37
N VAL A 240 22.09 -20.79 6.92
CA VAL A 240 22.51 -20.90 5.51
C VAL A 240 22.13 -22.24 4.93
N THR A 241 21.52 -22.18 3.74
CA THR A 241 21.25 -23.36 2.91
C THR A 241 21.86 -23.15 1.53
N LEU A 242 22.68 -24.09 1.09
CA LEU A 242 23.23 -24.12 -0.27
C LEU A 242 22.26 -24.87 -1.18
N ILE A 243 21.87 -24.25 -2.29
CA ILE A 243 21.00 -24.85 -3.28
C ILE A 243 21.70 -24.76 -4.65
N LEU A 244 21.78 -25.86 -5.36
CA LEU A 244 22.40 -25.97 -6.67
C LEU A 244 21.34 -26.30 -7.73
N TYR A 245 21.33 -25.53 -8.80
CA TYR A 245 20.47 -25.74 -9.96
C TYR A 245 21.32 -26.03 -11.21
N ASN A 246 20.78 -26.80 -12.11
CA ASN A 246 21.39 -26.98 -13.44
C ASN A 246 21.02 -25.76 -14.33
N ILE A 247 21.55 -25.75 -15.56
CA ILE A 247 21.30 -24.66 -16.53
C ILE A 247 19.83 -24.56 -16.99
N LYS A 248 19.00 -25.57 -16.69
CA LYS A 248 17.56 -25.57 -16.97
C LYS A 248 16.72 -25.09 -15.78
N GLY A 249 17.37 -24.74 -14.65
CA GLY A 249 16.68 -24.33 -13.43
C GLY A 249 16.16 -25.48 -12.58
N GLU A 250 16.54 -26.73 -12.87
CA GLU A 250 16.16 -27.92 -12.10
C GLU A 250 17.06 -28.06 -10.88
N LEU A 251 16.47 -28.39 -9.72
CA LEU A 251 17.21 -28.61 -8.48
C LEU A 251 18.15 -29.83 -8.61
N VAL A 252 19.46 -29.63 -8.46
CA VAL A 252 20.47 -30.68 -8.50
C VAL A 252 20.86 -31.15 -7.11
N ALA A 253 21.03 -30.20 -6.17
CA ALA A 253 21.40 -30.51 -4.79
C ALA A 253 20.96 -29.41 -3.82
N GLN A 254 20.67 -29.82 -2.58
CA GLN A 254 20.41 -28.90 -1.48
C GLN A 254 21.16 -29.39 -0.23
N LYS A 255 21.85 -28.47 0.45
CA LYS A 255 22.55 -28.75 1.71
C LYS A 255 22.28 -27.64 2.72
N LYS A 256 21.66 -27.97 3.84
CA LYS A 256 21.59 -27.08 5.00
C LYS A 256 22.94 -27.01 5.68
N LEU A 257 23.52 -25.84 5.79
CA LEU A 257 24.81 -25.59 6.46
C LEU A 257 24.59 -25.20 7.93
N GLY A 258 23.35 -24.90 8.32
CA GLY A 258 22.99 -24.45 9.67
C GLY A 258 23.30 -22.97 9.89
N PHE A 259 23.35 -22.58 11.16
CA PHE A 259 23.68 -21.22 11.56
C PHE A 259 25.18 -20.97 11.42
N LEU A 260 25.54 -20.02 10.57
CA LEU A 260 26.92 -19.60 10.36
C LEU A 260 27.10 -18.18 10.88
N TYR A 261 28.28 -17.91 11.43
CA TYR A 261 28.64 -16.59 11.96
C TYR A 261 29.20 -15.70 10.85
N GLU A 262 29.10 -14.38 11.07
CA GLU A 262 29.74 -13.36 10.24
C GLU A 262 31.25 -13.67 10.06
N GLY A 263 31.76 -13.60 8.80
CA GLY A 263 33.17 -13.86 8.52
C GLY A 263 33.44 -14.15 7.05
#